data_7b27580db714acd4c8b3d8a5e8a1a97e
#
_entry.id   7b27580db714acd4c8b3d8a5e8a1a97e
#
_cell.length_a   1.000
_cell.length_b   1.000
_cell.length_c   1.000
_cell.angle_alpha   90.00
_cell.angle_beta   90.00
_cell.angle_gamma   90.00
#
_symmetry.space_group_name_H-M   'P 1'
#
loop_
_entity.id
_entity.type
_entity.pdbx_description
1 polymer ?
#
loop_
_entity_poly.entity_id
_entity_poly.type
_entity_poly.pdbx_seq_one_letter_code
_entity_poly.pdbx_strand_id
1 'polypeptide(L)'
;PRSTLFPYTTLFRSLARMEQLRDEAAHGGKQAVLCGDFNIAHTPLDIKNAKANETHAGFLPEERAYVDKWLGELEFVDVMRDLAGNIQGPYTWWSQRGRAFDNNVGWRIDYQFATPELAETACGFVIDKAPTYDLRWSDHAPLSIMYDI
;
A
#
# COMPACT_ATOMS: atom_id res chain seq x y z
N PRO A 1 -22.70 -17.39 -5.93
CA PRO A 1 -21.82 -16.53 -6.67
C PRO A 1 -21.42 -15.36 -5.79
N ARG A 2 -20.19 -15.36 -5.31
CA ARG A 2 -19.67 -14.20 -4.57
C ARG A 2 -19.44 -13.10 -5.59
N SER A 3 -20.10 -11.96 -5.41
CA SER A 3 -20.10 -10.85 -6.34
C SER A 3 -18.66 -10.32 -6.52
N THR A 4 -18.16 -10.48 -7.71
CA THR A 4 -16.88 -9.94 -8.20
C THR A 4 -16.91 -8.43 -8.41
N LEU A 5 -17.90 -7.73 -7.86
CA LEU A 5 -18.12 -6.29 -8.08
C LEU A 5 -17.42 -5.38 -7.05
N PHE A 6 -16.85 -5.94 -5.97
CA PHE A 6 -16.33 -5.15 -4.85
C PHE A 6 -14.96 -4.49 -5.08
N PRO A 7 -13.96 -5.08 -5.74
CA PRO A 7 -12.66 -4.44 -5.89
C PRO A 7 -12.71 -3.20 -6.81
N TYR A 8 -13.33 -3.33 -7.98
CA TYR A 8 -13.32 -2.27 -9.00
C TYR A 8 -14.09 -1.01 -8.61
N THR A 9 -15.25 -1.13 -7.95
CA THR A 9 -16.01 0.05 -7.50
C THR A 9 -15.28 0.82 -6.39
N THR A 10 -14.57 0.13 -5.52
CA THR A 10 -13.77 0.77 -4.47
C THR A 10 -12.57 1.48 -5.07
N LEU A 11 -11.82 0.82 -5.96
CA LEU A 11 -10.69 1.41 -6.67
C LEU A 11 -11.08 2.65 -7.49
N PHE A 12 -12.20 2.57 -8.20
CA PHE A 12 -12.70 3.70 -8.99
C PHE A 12 -13.09 4.91 -8.12
N ARG A 13 -13.71 4.66 -6.96
CA ARG A 13 -14.03 5.72 -5.99
C ARG A 13 -12.78 6.31 -5.36
N SER A 14 -11.79 5.48 -5.05
CA SER A 14 -10.51 5.91 -4.52
C SER A 14 -9.77 6.79 -5.51
N LEU A 15 -9.75 6.42 -6.80
CA LEU A 15 -9.12 7.23 -7.84
C LEU A 15 -9.72 8.64 -7.90
N ALA A 16 -11.05 8.77 -8.03
CA ALA A 16 -11.72 10.06 -8.09
C ALA A 16 -11.42 10.93 -6.84
N ARG A 17 -11.33 10.30 -5.66
CA ARG A 17 -10.99 11.02 -4.43
C ARG A 17 -9.51 11.45 -4.41
N MET A 18 -8.62 10.63 -4.91
CA MET A 18 -7.21 10.97 -5.03
C MET A 18 -6.98 12.11 -6.02
N GLU A 19 -7.67 12.10 -7.17
CA GLU A 19 -7.67 13.21 -8.13
C GLU A 19 -8.12 14.52 -7.46
N GLN A 20 -9.24 14.48 -6.75
CA GLN A 20 -9.74 15.65 -6.02
C GLN A 20 -8.74 16.15 -4.97
N LEU A 21 -8.16 15.27 -4.18
CA LEU A 21 -7.18 15.65 -3.15
C LEU A 21 -5.90 16.23 -3.77
N ARG A 22 -5.47 15.70 -4.90
CA ARG A 22 -4.33 16.25 -5.63
C ARG A 22 -4.61 17.66 -6.13
N ASP A 23 -5.80 17.90 -6.69
CA ASP A 23 -6.25 19.21 -7.12
C ASP A 23 -6.35 20.20 -5.94
N GLU A 24 -6.93 19.78 -4.82
CA GLU A 24 -7.02 20.58 -3.60
C GLU A 24 -5.62 20.94 -3.06
N ALA A 25 -4.67 20.03 -3.10
CA ALA A 25 -3.30 20.28 -2.70
C ALA A 25 -2.62 21.29 -3.64
N ALA A 26 -2.70 21.07 -4.95
CA ALA A 26 -2.09 21.93 -5.96
C ALA A 26 -2.59 23.39 -5.93
N HIS A 27 -3.90 23.58 -5.70
CA HIS A 27 -4.51 24.91 -5.72
C HIS A 27 -4.58 25.59 -4.35
N GLY A 28 -4.49 24.83 -3.26
CA GLY A 28 -4.69 25.35 -1.91
C GLY A 28 -3.42 25.41 -1.04
N GLY A 29 -2.27 25.00 -1.55
CA GLY A 29 -1.02 24.89 -0.77
C GLY A 29 -1.14 23.92 0.41
N LYS A 30 -2.07 22.96 0.32
CA LYS A 30 -2.30 21.95 1.36
C LYS A 30 -1.55 20.69 1.01
N GLN A 31 -1.01 20.04 2.00
CA GLN A 31 -0.43 18.72 1.86
C GLN A 31 -1.50 17.64 2.18
N ALA A 32 -1.38 16.48 1.55
CA ALA A 32 -2.29 15.37 1.75
C ALA A 32 -1.53 14.06 1.94
N VAL A 33 -2.04 13.24 2.84
CA VAL A 33 -1.63 11.83 2.97
C VAL A 33 -2.87 10.95 2.97
N LEU A 34 -2.83 9.89 2.18
CA LEU A 34 -3.87 8.87 2.10
C LEU A 34 -3.32 7.58 2.72
N CYS A 35 -3.94 7.16 3.81
CA CYS A 35 -3.53 5.98 4.56
C CYS A 35 -4.60 4.90 4.49
N GLY A 36 -4.19 3.65 4.42
CA GLY A 36 -5.11 2.53 4.56
C GLY A 36 -4.68 1.25 3.86
N ASP A 37 -5.54 0.24 3.98
CA ASP A 37 -5.49 -1.00 3.23
C ASP A 37 -6.12 -0.80 1.84
N PHE A 38 -5.29 -0.86 0.81
CA PHE A 38 -5.71 -0.75 -0.58
C PHE A 38 -5.96 -2.12 -1.23
N ASN A 39 -5.63 -3.20 -0.53
CA ASN A 39 -5.76 -4.58 -1.02
C ASN A 39 -5.02 -4.86 -2.35
N ILE A 40 -4.00 -4.10 -2.67
CA ILE A 40 -3.18 -4.24 -3.88
C ILE A 40 -1.71 -4.24 -3.49
N ALA A 41 -0.97 -5.27 -3.88
CA ALA A 41 0.48 -5.22 -3.94
C ALA A 41 0.90 -4.62 -5.29
N HIS A 42 1.67 -3.53 -5.29
CA HIS A 42 1.95 -2.77 -6.50
C HIS A 42 2.98 -3.47 -7.41
N THR A 43 4.11 -3.86 -6.85
CA THR A 43 5.24 -4.42 -7.59
C THR A 43 5.59 -5.84 -7.12
N PRO A 44 6.42 -6.60 -7.84
CA PRO A 44 6.91 -7.89 -7.35
C PRO A 44 7.67 -7.80 -6.02
N LEU A 45 8.17 -6.64 -5.63
CA LEU A 45 8.81 -6.41 -4.33
C LEU A 45 7.80 -6.40 -3.18
N ASP A 46 6.54 -6.11 -3.48
CA ASP A 46 5.47 -5.90 -2.50
C ASP A 46 4.73 -7.19 -2.13
N ILE A 47 5.10 -8.30 -2.75
CA ILE A 47 4.46 -9.59 -2.54
C ILE A 47 5.46 -10.73 -2.58
N LYS A 48 5.39 -11.63 -1.62
CA LYS A 48 6.12 -12.90 -1.71
C LYS A 48 5.47 -13.79 -2.76
N ASN A 49 6.30 -14.50 -3.54
CA ASN A 49 5.84 -15.38 -4.63
C ASN A 49 5.03 -14.65 -5.72
N ALA A 50 5.47 -13.47 -6.14
CA ALA A 50 4.82 -12.61 -7.14
C ALA A 50 4.31 -13.40 -8.37
N LYS A 51 5.18 -14.20 -8.99
CA LYS A 51 4.85 -15.00 -10.18
C LYS A 51 3.63 -15.92 -10.00
N ALA A 52 3.47 -16.51 -8.82
CA ALA A 52 2.35 -17.40 -8.52
C ALA A 52 1.04 -16.64 -8.28
N ASN A 53 1.10 -15.33 -8.08
CA ASN A 53 -0.04 -14.48 -7.75
C ASN A 53 -0.47 -13.53 -8.88
N GLU A 54 0.17 -13.56 -10.04
CA GLU A 54 -0.12 -12.66 -11.19
C GLU A 54 -1.58 -12.70 -11.68
N THR A 55 -2.28 -13.79 -11.40
CA THR A 55 -3.70 -13.98 -11.76
C THR A 55 -4.65 -13.92 -10.55
N HIS A 56 -4.15 -13.52 -9.39
CA HIS A 56 -4.95 -13.42 -8.16
C HIS A 56 -5.30 -11.97 -7.84
N ALA A 57 -6.52 -11.77 -7.33
CA ALA A 57 -6.97 -10.47 -6.83
C ALA A 57 -5.98 -9.92 -5.79
N GLY A 58 -5.71 -8.62 -5.88
CA GLY A 58 -4.69 -7.93 -5.11
C GLY A 58 -3.33 -7.85 -5.80
N PHE A 59 -3.15 -8.57 -6.95
CA PHE A 59 -1.93 -8.48 -7.75
C PHE A 59 -2.19 -8.57 -9.27
N LEU A 60 -3.44 -8.35 -9.70
CA LEU A 60 -3.80 -8.33 -11.11
C LEU A 60 -3.15 -7.12 -11.82
N PRO A 61 -2.76 -7.27 -13.10
CA PRO A 61 -2.16 -6.18 -13.86
C PRO A 61 -3.00 -4.90 -13.87
N GLU A 62 -4.32 -5.03 -14.00
CA GLU A 62 -5.25 -3.90 -13.99
C GLU A 62 -5.36 -3.22 -12.63
N GLU A 63 -5.24 -3.94 -11.52
CA GLU A 63 -5.21 -3.36 -10.17
C GLU A 63 -3.92 -2.58 -9.95
N ARG A 64 -2.80 -3.14 -10.35
CA ARG A 64 -1.48 -2.50 -10.28
C ARG A 64 -1.40 -1.22 -11.12
N ALA A 65 -2.04 -1.22 -12.30
CA ALA A 65 -2.11 -0.04 -13.16
C ALA A 65 -2.82 1.17 -12.50
N TYR A 66 -3.73 0.95 -11.53
CA TYR A 66 -4.29 2.04 -10.74
C TYR A 66 -3.23 2.68 -9.84
N VAL A 67 -2.37 1.88 -9.22
CA VAL A 67 -1.27 2.42 -8.41
C VAL A 67 -0.26 3.15 -9.28
N ASP A 68 0.07 2.60 -10.46
CA ASP A 68 0.92 3.29 -11.45
C ASP A 68 0.36 4.68 -11.80
N LYS A 69 -0.97 4.79 -11.97
CA LYS A 69 -1.63 6.06 -12.25
C LYS A 69 -1.52 7.04 -11.07
N TRP A 70 -1.69 6.58 -9.83
CA TRP A 70 -1.56 7.44 -8.65
C TRP A 70 -0.15 7.99 -8.50
N LEU A 71 0.86 7.17 -8.77
CA LEU A 71 2.27 7.58 -8.66
C LEU A 71 2.73 8.41 -9.86
N GLY A 72 2.27 8.08 -11.07
CA GLY A 72 2.68 8.76 -12.30
C GLY A 72 1.85 10.00 -12.61
N GLU A 73 0.55 9.83 -12.90
CA GLU A 73 -0.31 10.95 -13.35
C GLU A 73 -0.69 11.89 -12.21
N LEU A 74 -0.94 11.36 -11.01
CA LEU A 74 -1.34 12.16 -9.85
C LEU A 74 -0.15 12.56 -8.97
N GLU A 75 1.05 12.09 -9.29
CA GLU A 75 2.30 12.44 -8.61
C GLU A 75 2.31 12.21 -7.10
N PHE A 76 1.48 11.26 -6.59
CA PHE A 76 1.62 10.83 -5.20
C PHE A 76 2.89 10.00 -5.03
N VAL A 77 3.45 10.04 -3.84
CA VAL A 77 4.61 9.24 -3.45
C VAL A 77 4.16 8.10 -2.54
N ASP A 78 4.55 6.87 -2.85
CA ASP A 78 4.46 5.72 -1.93
C ASP A 78 5.60 5.85 -0.90
N VAL A 79 5.31 6.56 0.19
CA VAL A 79 6.33 6.99 1.15
C VAL A 79 7.10 5.83 1.76
N MET A 80 6.42 4.74 2.11
CA MET A 80 7.10 3.58 2.65
C MET A 80 8.05 2.94 1.64
N ARG A 81 7.65 2.82 0.37
CA ARG A 81 8.50 2.27 -0.68
C ARG A 81 9.69 3.17 -0.98
N ASP A 82 9.48 4.48 -0.98
CA ASP A 82 10.55 5.46 -1.15
C ASP A 82 11.62 5.33 -0.06
N LEU A 83 11.19 5.27 1.21
CA LEU A 83 12.09 5.08 2.36
C LEU A 83 12.76 3.69 2.39
N ALA A 84 12.04 2.63 2.02
CA ALA A 84 12.56 1.27 2.03
C ALA A 84 13.53 0.98 0.87
N GLY A 85 13.38 1.72 -0.23
CA GLY A 85 14.15 1.50 -1.44
C GLY A 85 13.80 0.20 -2.17
N ASN A 86 14.72 -0.28 -2.98
CA ASN A 86 14.51 -1.42 -3.87
C ASN A 86 14.81 -2.76 -3.19
N ILE A 87 14.05 -3.09 -2.14
CA ILE A 87 14.18 -4.35 -1.39
C ILE A 87 12.88 -5.16 -1.43
N GLN A 88 12.98 -6.47 -1.27
CA GLN A 88 11.82 -7.35 -1.16
C GLN A 88 11.08 -7.11 0.16
N GLY A 89 9.79 -6.79 0.10
CA GLY A 89 9.04 -6.30 1.26
C GLY A 89 9.43 -4.86 1.61
N PRO A 90 9.40 -4.47 2.88
CA PRO A 90 8.77 -5.20 3.99
C PRO A 90 7.26 -5.32 3.81
N TYR A 91 6.64 -6.35 4.43
CA TYR A 91 5.23 -6.66 4.26
C TYR A 91 4.39 -6.11 5.41
N THR A 92 3.10 -5.86 5.12
CA THR A 92 2.12 -5.37 6.11
C THR A 92 1.01 -6.37 6.41
N TRP A 93 0.83 -7.39 5.57
CA TRP A 93 -0.20 -8.41 5.72
C TRP A 93 0.34 -9.82 5.51
N TRP A 94 -0.19 -10.80 6.27
CA TRP A 94 0.13 -12.22 6.15
C TRP A 94 -1.14 -13.06 6.30
N SER A 95 -1.41 -13.91 5.30
CA SER A 95 -2.53 -14.85 5.35
C SER A 95 -2.57 -15.64 6.66
N GLN A 96 -3.78 -15.92 7.14
CA GLN A 96 -4.00 -16.81 8.27
C GLN A 96 -3.80 -18.29 7.91
N ARG A 97 -3.66 -18.60 6.61
CA ARG A 97 -3.50 -19.98 6.13
C ARG A 97 -2.03 -20.39 6.11
N GLY A 98 -1.81 -21.67 6.40
CA GLY A 98 -0.47 -22.22 6.43
C GLY A 98 0.38 -21.58 7.54
N ARG A 99 1.67 -21.42 7.27
CA ARG A 99 2.61 -20.74 8.17
C ARG A 99 3.12 -19.43 7.52
N ALA A 100 2.21 -18.68 6.88
CA ALA A 100 2.58 -17.48 6.12
C ALA A 100 3.30 -16.44 6.99
N PHE A 101 2.79 -16.21 8.22
CA PHE A 101 3.39 -15.25 9.15
C PHE A 101 4.81 -15.68 9.60
N ASP A 102 4.97 -16.93 10.01
CA ASP A 102 6.26 -17.48 10.49
C ASP A 102 7.30 -17.52 9.36
N ASN A 103 6.88 -17.88 8.15
CA ASN A 103 7.75 -17.98 6.98
C ASN A 103 7.91 -16.62 6.25
N ASN A 104 7.34 -15.56 6.79
CA ASN A 104 7.32 -14.23 6.19
C ASN A 104 6.83 -14.21 4.73
N VAL A 105 5.80 -15.02 4.43
CA VAL A 105 5.12 -15.03 3.13
C VAL A 105 4.02 -13.98 3.17
N GLY A 106 4.40 -12.73 2.99
CA GLY A 106 3.55 -11.56 3.18
C GLY A 106 3.30 -10.77 1.90
N TRP A 107 2.42 -9.80 2.05
CA TRP A 107 2.05 -8.80 1.07
C TRP A 107 2.16 -7.41 1.70
N ARG A 108 2.58 -6.42 0.93
CA ARG A 108 2.49 -5.01 1.31
C ARG A 108 1.28 -4.40 0.61
N ILE A 109 0.21 -4.23 1.34
CA ILE A 109 -1.08 -3.75 0.84
C ILE A 109 -1.63 -2.56 1.63
N ASP A 110 -0.98 -2.21 2.73
CA ASP A 110 -1.23 -1.00 3.50
C ASP A 110 -0.24 0.08 3.07
N TYR A 111 -0.76 1.27 2.76
CA TYR A 111 0.03 2.35 2.19
C TYR A 111 -0.17 3.67 2.95
N GLN A 112 0.81 4.54 2.80
CA GLN A 112 0.67 5.97 2.97
C GLN A 112 1.16 6.63 1.68
N PHE A 113 0.21 7.08 0.86
CA PHE A 113 0.49 7.89 -0.32
C PHE A 113 0.44 9.37 0.08
N ALA A 114 1.53 10.10 -0.13
CA ALA A 114 1.61 11.52 0.22
C ALA A 114 1.83 12.39 -1.01
N THR A 115 1.45 13.66 -0.91
CA THR A 115 1.89 14.69 -1.87
C THR A 115 3.40 14.81 -1.84
N PRO A 116 4.07 15.18 -2.95
CA PRO A 116 5.53 15.20 -3.03
C PRO A 116 6.20 15.98 -1.90
N GLU A 117 5.72 17.19 -1.64
CA GLU A 117 6.32 18.06 -0.63
C GLU A 117 6.19 17.50 0.79
N LEU A 118 5.10 16.78 1.09
CA LEU A 118 4.96 16.08 2.38
C LEU A 118 5.87 14.85 2.42
N ALA A 119 5.96 14.11 1.31
CA ALA A 119 6.81 12.93 1.24
C ALA A 119 8.29 13.26 1.47
N GLU A 120 8.77 14.42 1.01
CA GLU A 120 10.15 14.90 1.24
C GLU A 120 10.48 15.08 2.74
N THR A 121 9.49 15.29 3.59
CA THR A 121 9.69 15.40 5.03
C THR A 121 9.70 14.06 5.76
N ALA A 122 9.42 12.95 5.05
CA ALA A 122 9.41 11.63 5.67
C ALA A 122 10.85 11.18 6.00
N CYS A 123 11.07 10.81 7.27
CA CYS A 123 12.40 10.49 7.78
C CYS A 123 12.54 9.04 8.29
N GLY A 124 11.45 8.26 8.29
CA GLY A 124 11.51 6.86 8.68
C GLY A 124 10.14 6.18 8.74
N PHE A 125 10.15 4.86 8.83
CA PHE A 125 8.93 4.08 9.01
C PHE A 125 9.14 2.90 9.95
N VAL A 126 8.04 2.40 10.51
CA VAL A 126 7.98 1.18 11.31
C VAL A 126 6.79 0.35 10.86
N ILE A 127 7.00 -0.95 10.69
CA ILE A 127 5.92 -1.94 10.61
C ILE A 127 5.91 -2.68 11.94
N ASP A 128 4.86 -2.47 12.72
CA ASP A 128 4.72 -3.07 14.05
C ASP A 128 4.22 -4.53 13.93
N LYS A 129 5.09 -5.36 13.35
CA LYS A 129 4.84 -6.79 13.20
C LYS A 129 5.00 -7.48 14.55
N ALA A 130 3.95 -8.20 15.01
CA ALA A 130 4.03 -9.02 16.21
C ALA A 130 5.22 -9.99 16.17
N PRO A 131 5.90 -10.24 17.28
CA PRO A 131 7.06 -11.11 17.32
C PRO A 131 6.75 -12.59 17.00
N THR A 132 5.52 -13.03 17.31
CA THR A 132 5.04 -14.38 17.00
C THR A 132 3.60 -14.37 16.50
N TYR A 133 3.19 -15.45 15.83
CA TYR A 133 1.82 -15.61 15.34
C TYR A 133 0.76 -15.48 16.44
N ASP A 134 1.02 -16.05 17.60
CA ASP A 134 0.05 -16.07 18.72
C ASP A 134 -0.14 -14.71 19.38
N LEU A 135 0.81 -13.81 19.22
CA LEU A 135 0.75 -12.46 19.76
C LEU A 135 0.14 -11.44 18.78
N ARG A 136 -0.13 -11.84 17.56
CA ARG A 136 -0.79 -10.95 16.61
C ARG A 136 -2.29 -10.86 16.89
N TRP A 137 -2.83 -9.67 16.82
CA TRP A 137 -4.27 -9.38 16.97
C TRP A 137 -4.97 -9.11 15.63
N SER A 138 -4.19 -9.01 14.55
CA SER A 138 -4.67 -8.85 13.18
C SER A 138 -3.78 -9.64 12.23
N ASP A 139 -4.27 -9.94 11.04
CA ASP A 139 -3.47 -10.40 9.90
C ASP A 139 -2.70 -9.26 9.21
N HIS A 140 -2.99 -8.01 9.56
CA HIS A 140 -2.18 -6.85 9.23
C HIS A 140 -1.26 -6.44 10.39
N ALA A 141 -0.16 -5.77 10.05
CA ALA A 141 0.68 -5.05 10.99
C ALA A 141 0.56 -3.54 10.74
N PRO A 142 0.42 -2.71 11.78
CA PRO A 142 0.38 -1.27 11.62
C PRO A 142 1.60 -0.72 10.91
N LEU A 143 1.38 0.16 9.94
CA LEU A 143 2.42 0.96 9.30
C LEU A 143 2.42 2.37 9.88
N SER A 144 3.52 2.76 10.50
CA SER A 144 3.78 4.12 10.97
C SER A 144 4.87 4.77 10.15
N ILE A 145 4.66 6.02 9.73
CA ILE A 145 5.67 6.84 9.05
C ILE A 145 5.91 8.09 9.87
N MET A 146 7.16 8.47 10.00
CA MET A 146 7.61 9.68 10.70
C MET A 146 7.88 10.78 9.68
N TYR A 147 7.33 11.96 9.91
CA TYR A 147 7.52 13.16 9.11
C TYR A 147 8.13 14.25 9.97
N ASP A 148 9.13 14.94 9.47
CA ASP A 148 9.77 16.11 10.10
C ASP A 148 9.11 17.38 9.54
N ILE A 149 8.02 17.84 10.19
CA ILE A 149 7.15 18.95 9.77
C ILE A 149 7.06 20.04 10.84
#